data_4693e13298de493187b508b4d7900af8
#
_entry.id   4693e13298de493187b508b4d7900af8
#
_cell.length_a   1.000
_cell.length_b   1.000
_cell.length_c   1.000
_cell.angle_alpha   90.00
_cell.angle_beta   90.00
_cell.angle_gamma   90.00
#
_symmetry.space_group_name_H-M   'P 1'
#
loop_
_entity.id
_entity.type
_entity.pdbx_description
1 polymer ?
#
loop_
_entity_poly.entity_id
_entity_poly.type
_entity_poly.pdbx_seq_one_letter_code
_entity_poly.pdbx_strand_id
1 'polypeptide(L)'
;MAARGVGFAVLGGMTLALLGGTDAAAAESKGDVAVSLVAQKVSVGADGKEVLRPADRAFPGEVVQYDAHYRNQARKPVRALEPTLPIPRGLEYLADSARPAPSQASLDGKTFAPVPLTRRVTLPDGSFKEEPVPVSEYRALRWSLGDLEAGKTVTVTARARLSGVTTATAATAK
;
A
#
# COMPACT_ATOMS: atom_id res chain seq x y z
N MET A 1 -11.56 -6.06 -33.92
CA MET A 1 -10.17 -6.08 -33.43
C MET A 1 -10.21 -5.85 -31.93
N ALA A 2 -10.04 -6.89 -31.14
CA ALA A 2 -10.17 -6.84 -29.70
C ALA A 2 -8.84 -6.44 -29.09
N ALA A 3 -8.80 -5.27 -28.48
CA ALA A 3 -7.67 -4.84 -27.66
C ALA A 3 -7.62 -5.71 -26.40
N ARG A 4 -6.67 -6.65 -26.35
CA ARG A 4 -6.34 -7.38 -25.13
C ARG A 4 -5.59 -6.42 -24.20
N GLY A 5 -6.33 -5.85 -23.24
CA GLY A 5 -5.74 -5.20 -22.11
C GLY A 5 -4.91 -6.21 -21.34
N VAL A 6 -3.60 -6.00 -21.25
CA VAL A 6 -2.72 -6.77 -20.37
C VAL A 6 -2.97 -6.26 -18.97
N GLY A 7 -3.90 -6.93 -18.31
CA GLY A 7 -4.29 -6.65 -16.97
C GLY A 7 -3.26 -7.13 -15.94
N PHE A 8 -3.23 -6.44 -14.84
CA PHE A 8 -2.96 -6.93 -13.51
C PHE A 8 -1.54 -7.39 -13.16
N ALA A 9 -0.74 -6.47 -12.68
CA ALA A 9 0.21 -6.81 -11.64
C ALA A 9 -0.55 -6.90 -10.30
N VAL A 10 -1.28 -7.99 -10.09
CA VAL A 10 -1.79 -8.35 -8.77
C VAL A 10 -0.62 -8.96 -8.01
N LEU A 11 -0.12 -8.29 -7.00
CA LEU A 11 0.71 -8.87 -5.95
C LEU A 11 -0.13 -9.91 -5.19
N GLY A 12 -0.21 -11.10 -5.77
CA GLY A 12 -0.87 -12.24 -5.13
C GLY A 12 0.00 -12.76 -4.01
N GLY A 13 -0.45 -12.58 -2.77
CA GLY A 13 0.01 -13.37 -1.63
C GLY A 13 1.43 -13.07 -1.14
N MET A 14 1.79 -11.80 -0.94
CA MET A 14 3.01 -11.46 -0.23
C MET A 14 2.76 -11.62 1.28
N THR A 15 3.15 -12.77 1.80
CA THR A 15 3.26 -12.98 3.25
C THR A 15 4.48 -12.18 3.70
N LEU A 16 4.28 -11.01 4.27
CA LEU A 16 5.33 -10.23 4.90
C LEU A 16 5.74 -10.97 6.19
N ALA A 17 6.69 -11.87 6.07
CA ALA A 17 7.32 -12.52 7.22
C ALA A 17 8.29 -11.52 7.85
N LEU A 18 7.86 -10.85 8.91
CA LEU A 18 8.71 -10.08 9.81
C LEU A 18 9.47 -11.05 10.75
N LEU A 19 10.38 -11.83 10.21
CA LEU A 19 11.29 -12.68 10.99
C LEU A 19 12.68 -12.70 10.37
N GLY A 20 13.54 -11.89 10.94
CA GLY A 20 14.98 -12.16 11.07
C GLY A 20 15.86 -12.07 9.83
N GLY A 21 16.63 -11.00 9.73
CA GLY A 21 17.96 -11.00 9.11
C GLY A 21 18.02 -10.59 7.63
N THR A 22 18.73 -9.49 7.38
CA THR A 22 19.33 -9.04 6.10
C THR A 22 18.37 -8.72 4.96
N ASP A 23 18.30 -7.40 4.64
CA ASP A 23 17.67 -6.82 3.44
C ASP A 23 16.23 -7.29 3.16
N ALA A 24 15.26 -6.62 3.77
CA ALA A 24 13.85 -6.81 3.48
C ALA A 24 13.46 -6.17 2.13
N ALA A 25 14.16 -6.52 1.06
CA ALA A 25 13.78 -6.26 -0.31
C ALA A 25 13.14 -7.54 -0.86
N ALA A 26 11.81 -7.61 -0.88
CA ALA A 26 11.13 -8.67 -1.62
C ALA A 26 11.09 -8.26 -3.10
N ALA A 27 11.78 -9.01 -3.95
CA ALA A 27 11.73 -8.82 -5.40
C ALA A 27 10.90 -9.93 -6.03
N GLU A 28 9.81 -9.56 -6.71
CA GLU A 28 9.04 -10.46 -7.55
C GLU A 28 9.12 -10.01 -9.01
N SER A 29 9.37 -10.96 -9.91
CA SER A 29 9.32 -10.72 -11.35
C SER A 29 8.19 -11.56 -11.94
N LYS A 30 7.14 -10.93 -12.42
CA LYS A 30 6.03 -11.58 -13.11
C LYS A 30 5.83 -10.94 -14.48
N GLY A 31 6.42 -11.54 -15.52
CA GLY A 31 6.35 -11.03 -16.87
C GLY A 31 7.33 -9.87 -17.14
N ASP A 32 6.86 -8.86 -17.84
CA ASP A 32 7.66 -7.75 -18.37
C ASP A 32 8.08 -6.70 -17.31
N VAL A 33 7.51 -6.75 -16.09
CA VAL A 33 7.78 -5.78 -15.02
C VAL A 33 8.35 -6.48 -13.80
N ALA A 34 9.55 -6.08 -13.40
CA ALA A 34 10.12 -6.45 -12.11
C ALA A 34 9.61 -5.48 -11.03
N VAL A 35 9.22 -6.04 -9.90
CA VAL A 35 8.76 -5.28 -8.72
C VAL A 35 9.70 -5.55 -7.57
N SER A 36 10.19 -4.50 -6.91
CA SER A 36 10.90 -4.61 -5.64
C SER A 36 10.26 -3.69 -4.61
N LEU A 37 10.11 -4.17 -3.39
CA LEU A 37 9.53 -3.44 -2.28
C LEU A 37 10.58 -3.27 -1.18
N VAL A 38 10.81 -2.03 -0.78
CA VAL A 38 11.70 -1.66 0.32
C VAL A 38 10.84 -1.09 1.45
N ALA A 39 11.07 -1.58 2.66
CA ALA A 39 10.42 -1.07 3.87
C ALA A 39 11.45 -0.35 4.74
N GLN A 40 11.17 0.90 5.11
CA GLN A 40 12.05 1.72 5.93
C GLN A 40 11.29 2.31 7.10
N LYS A 41 11.87 2.27 8.27
CA LYS A 41 11.33 2.94 9.46
C LYS A 41 11.61 4.43 9.40
N VAL A 42 10.57 5.24 9.62
CA VAL A 42 10.69 6.69 9.75
C VAL A 42 11.04 7.01 11.20
N SER A 43 12.16 7.65 11.40
CA SER A 43 12.66 8.07 12.73
C SER A 43 12.96 9.57 12.70
N VAL A 44 12.96 10.22 13.85
CA VAL A 44 13.42 11.61 13.98
C VAL A 44 14.86 11.58 14.47
N GLY A 45 15.75 12.21 13.71
CA GLY A 45 17.16 12.37 14.09
C GLY A 45 17.35 13.39 15.22
N ALA A 46 18.57 13.46 15.74
CA ALA A 46 18.92 14.42 16.79
C ALA A 46 18.78 15.89 16.36
N ASP A 47 18.81 16.15 15.07
CA ASP A 47 18.60 17.46 14.43
C ASP A 47 17.12 17.78 14.16
N GLY A 48 16.20 16.92 14.59
CA GLY A 48 14.76 17.06 14.37
C GLY A 48 14.30 16.68 12.96
N LYS A 49 15.19 16.22 12.08
CA LYS A 49 14.84 15.80 10.71
C LYS A 49 14.45 14.34 10.67
N GLU A 50 13.56 14.02 9.72
CA GLU A 50 13.22 12.62 9.43
C GLU A 50 14.43 11.88 8.86
N VAL A 51 14.65 10.67 9.36
CA VAL A 51 15.68 9.75 8.92
C VAL A 51 15.01 8.42 8.60
N LEU A 52 15.25 7.89 7.40
CA LEU A 52 14.81 6.56 7.00
C LEU A 52 15.91 5.54 7.38
N ARG A 53 15.50 4.45 8.04
CA ARG A 53 16.36 3.34 8.43
C ARG A 53 15.74 2.02 8.00
N PRO A 54 16.52 0.97 7.72
CA PRO A 54 15.96 -0.35 7.45
C PRO A 54 14.94 -0.77 8.50
N ALA A 55 13.81 -1.33 8.06
CA ALA A 55 12.72 -1.73 8.95
C ALA A 55 12.84 -3.20 9.36
N ASP A 56 14.00 -3.61 9.93
CA ASP A 56 14.23 -4.99 10.40
C ASP A 56 13.26 -5.39 11.51
N ARG A 57 12.85 -4.42 12.31
CA ARG A 57 11.84 -4.55 13.36
C ARG A 57 11.03 -3.27 13.45
N ALA A 58 9.72 -3.41 13.54
CA ALA A 58 8.82 -2.30 13.81
C ALA A 58 7.97 -2.60 15.05
N PHE A 59 7.77 -1.59 15.90
CA PHE A 59 6.97 -1.67 17.11
C PHE A 59 5.63 -0.94 16.91
N PRO A 60 4.61 -1.27 17.71
CA PRO A 60 3.35 -0.55 17.68
C PRO A 60 3.54 0.97 17.82
N GLY A 61 2.86 1.73 16.96
CA GLY A 61 2.95 3.18 16.88
C GLY A 61 4.05 3.70 15.94
N GLU A 62 5.02 2.89 15.55
CA GLU A 62 6.05 3.30 14.61
C GLU A 62 5.51 3.42 13.19
N VAL A 63 6.13 4.31 12.43
CA VAL A 63 5.80 4.57 11.03
C VAL A 63 6.81 3.88 10.13
N VAL A 64 6.29 3.14 9.16
CA VAL A 64 7.08 2.49 8.11
C VAL A 64 6.73 3.13 6.77
N GLN A 65 7.74 3.50 6.00
CA GLN A 65 7.63 3.90 4.61
C GLN A 65 7.89 2.69 3.72
N TYR A 66 7.02 2.49 2.76
CA TYR A 66 7.13 1.49 1.70
C TYR A 66 7.46 2.19 0.40
N ASP A 67 8.54 1.78 -0.25
CA ASP A 67 8.94 2.21 -1.58
C ASP A 67 8.86 1.03 -2.53
N ALA A 68 7.86 1.02 -3.41
CA ALA A 68 7.67 -0.02 -4.41
C ALA A 68 8.21 0.47 -5.76
N HIS A 69 9.24 -0.21 -6.25
CA HIS A 69 9.90 0.10 -7.52
C HIS A 69 9.39 -0.85 -8.60
N TYR A 70 8.89 -0.31 -9.69
CA TYR A 70 8.41 -1.03 -10.85
C TYR A 70 9.35 -0.76 -12.03
N ARG A 71 10.09 -1.77 -12.47
CA ARG A 71 11.03 -1.67 -13.58
C ARG A 71 10.52 -2.45 -14.79
N ASN A 72 10.36 -1.78 -15.91
CA ASN A 72 10.09 -2.45 -17.18
C ASN A 72 11.36 -3.15 -17.67
N GLN A 73 11.36 -4.49 -17.70
CA GLN A 73 12.44 -5.32 -18.20
C GLN A 73 12.26 -5.72 -19.66
N ALA A 74 11.10 -5.44 -20.26
CA ALA A 74 10.84 -5.71 -21.66
C ALA A 74 11.55 -4.72 -22.57
N ARG A 75 11.67 -5.09 -23.84
CA ARG A 75 12.23 -4.23 -24.89
C ARG A 75 11.21 -3.25 -25.49
N LYS A 76 9.98 -3.24 -24.99
CA LYS A 76 8.87 -2.39 -25.43
C LYS A 76 8.19 -1.74 -24.23
N PRO A 77 7.46 -0.64 -24.42
CA PRO A 77 6.71 -0.01 -23.35
C PRO A 77 5.66 -0.95 -22.76
N VAL A 78 5.52 -0.92 -21.43
CA VAL A 78 4.37 -1.50 -20.72
C VAL A 78 3.28 -0.44 -20.68
N ARG A 79 2.11 -0.78 -21.22
CA ARG A 79 0.98 0.14 -21.33
C ARG A 79 0.13 0.14 -20.08
N ALA A 80 -0.40 1.30 -19.71
CA ALA A 80 -1.36 1.49 -18.63
C ALA A 80 -0.93 0.78 -17.32
N LEU A 81 0.29 1.11 -16.83
CA LEU A 81 0.80 0.54 -15.60
C LEU A 81 -0.05 0.98 -14.41
N GLU A 82 -0.64 0.01 -13.71
CA GLU A 82 -1.45 0.21 -12.52
C GLU A 82 -0.84 -0.48 -11.30
N PRO A 83 0.16 0.14 -10.65
CA PRO A 83 0.74 -0.39 -9.42
C PRO A 83 -0.30 -0.50 -8.31
N THR A 84 -0.22 -1.57 -7.54
CA THR A 84 -1.04 -1.79 -6.35
C THR A 84 -0.12 -2.08 -5.16
N LEU A 85 -0.31 -1.36 -4.07
CA LEU A 85 0.38 -1.58 -2.80
C LEU A 85 -0.64 -2.08 -1.77
N PRO A 86 -0.55 -3.35 -1.33
CA PRO A 86 -1.39 -3.86 -0.27
C PRO A 86 -0.98 -3.26 1.09
N ILE A 87 -1.96 -3.04 1.96
CA ILE A 87 -1.79 -2.61 3.34
C ILE A 87 -2.18 -3.79 4.23
N PRO A 88 -1.22 -4.55 4.77
CA PRO A 88 -1.49 -5.69 5.63
C PRO A 88 -2.29 -5.32 6.88
N ARG A 89 -2.99 -6.30 7.45
CA ARG A 89 -3.63 -6.12 8.76
C ARG A 89 -2.59 -5.78 9.82
N GLY A 90 -2.91 -4.88 10.72
CA GLY A 90 -1.97 -4.37 11.71
C GLY A 90 -1.18 -3.16 11.23
N LEU A 91 -1.38 -2.72 9.98
CA LEU A 91 -0.89 -1.46 9.46
C LEU A 91 -2.07 -0.54 9.12
N GLU A 92 -1.89 0.74 9.37
CA GLU A 92 -2.84 1.80 9.03
C GLU A 92 -2.18 2.79 8.09
N TYR A 93 -2.77 2.97 6.91
CA TYR A 93 -2.28 3.97 5.96
C TYR A 93 -2.35 5.37 6.56
N LEU A 94 -1.28 6.13 6.40
CA LEU A 94 -1.25 7.53 6.77
C LEU A 94 -1.72 8.40 5.60
N ALA A 95 -2.77 9.18 5.83
CA ALA A 95 -3.30 10.09 4.84
C ALA A 95 -2.19 10.96 4.23
N ASP A 96 -2.32 11.28 2.95
CA ASP A 96 -1.44 12.18 2.19
C ASP A 96 0.05 11.81 2.18
N SER A 97 0.39 10.60 2.62
CA SER A 97 1.77 10.11 2.64
C SER A 97 2.22 9.46 1.33
N ALA A 98 1.28 9.09 0.46
CA ALA A 98 1.62 8.41 -0.79
C ALA A 98 2.17 9.38 -1.85
N ARG A 99 3.18 8.93 -2.58
CA ARG A 99 3.79 9.67 -3.70
C ARG A 99 4.01 8.72 -4.89
N PRO A 100 3.53 9.07 -6.08
CA PRO A 100 2.50 10.11 -6.29
C PRO A 100 1.21 9.80 -5.51
N ALA A 101 0.24 10.73 -5.50
CA ALA A 101 -1.06 10.46 -4.87
C ALA A 101 -1.74 9.26 -5.56
N PRO A 102 -2.33 8.32 -4.81
CA PRO A 102 -3.03 7.19 -5.40
C PRO A 102 -4.32 7.64 -6.10
N SER A 103 -4.67 6.95 -7.17
CA SER A 103 -5.93 7.21 -7.90
C SER A 103 -7.11 6.46 -7.31
N GLN A 104 -6.86 5.32 -6.70
CA GLN A 104 -7.87 4.42 -6.14
C GLN A 104 -7.40 3.80 -4.82
N ALA A 105 -8.35 3.38 -4.00
CA ALA A 105 -8.12 2.58 -2.82
C ALA A 105 -9.14 1.43 -2.72
N SER A 106 -8.87 0.50 -1.81
CA SER A 106 -9.71 -0.66 -1.57
C SER A 106 -9.83 -0.95 -0.08
N LEU A 107 -11.00 -1.41 0.38
CA LEU A 107 -11.26 -1.86 1.75
C LEU A 107 -11.08 -3.38 1.92
N ASP A 108 -11.10 -4.13 0.84
CA ASP A 108 -11.02 -5.59 0.82
C ASP A 108 -9.78 -6.12 0.07
N GLY A 109 -9.01 -5.22 -0.55
CA GLY A 109 -7.86 -5.55 -1.40
C GLY A 109 -8.24 -6.07 -2.78
N LYS A 110 -9.53 -6.10 -3.13
CA LYS A 110 -10.05 -6.64 -4.39
C LYS A 110 -10.83 -5.62 -5.19
N THR A 111 -11.79 -4.95 -4.56
CA THR A 111 -12.65 -3.93 -5.17
C THR A 111 -12.01 -2.57 -4.97
N PHE A 112 -11.71 -1.87 -6.06
CA PHE A 112 -11.07 -0.55 -6.04
C PHE A 112 -12.05 0.52 -6.48
N ALA A 113 -12.04 1.66 -5.78
CA ALA A 113 -12.79 2.84 -6.12
C ALA A 113 -11.92 4.11 -6.00
N PRO A 114 -12.29 5.21 -6.69
CA PRO A 114 -11.56 6.47 -6.61
C PRO A 114 -11.42 6.96 -5.15
N VAL A 115 -10.29 7.60 -4.85
CA VAL A 115 -10.09 8.23 -3.53
C VAL A 115 -10.56 9.69 -3.54
N PRO A 116 -11.14 10.17 -2.41
CA PRO A 116 -11.39 9.46 -1.14
C PRO A 116 -12.54 8.47 -1.25
N LEU A 117 -12.42 7.32 -0.57
CA LEU A 117 -13.52 6.36 -0.51
C LEU A 117 -14.67 6.94 0.31
N THR A 118 -15.90 6.70 -0.15
CA THR A 118 -17.13 7.03 0.57
C THR A 118 -17.94 5.76 0.83
N ARG A 119 -18.74 5.78 1.88
CA ARG A 119 -19.75 4.76 2.17
C ARG A 119 -21.11 5.40 2.41
N ARG A 120 -22.14 4.71 1.96
CA ARG A 120 -23.51 5.11 2.19
C ARG A 120 -23.95 4.65 3.58
N VAL A 121 -24.41 5.57 4.41
CA VAL A 121 -24.91 5.30 5.76
C VAL A 121 -26.40 5.62 5.79
N THR A 122 -27.22 4.73 6.37
CA THR A 122 -28.64 4.96 6.58
C THR A 122 -28.83 5.72 7.89
N LEU A 123 -29.52 6.86 7.84
CA LEU A 123 -29.85 7.65 9.00
C LEU A 123 -31.11 7.10 9.71
N PRO A 124 -31.36 7.48 10.99
CA PRO A 124 -32.52 7.00 11.75
C PRO A 124 -33.87 7.34 11.12
N ASP A 125 -33.94 8.38 10.29
CA ASP A 125 -35.12 8.80 9.53
C ASP A 125 -35.35 8.00 8.24
N GLY A 126 -34.49 7.02 7.94
CA GLY A 126 -34.52 6.21 6.72
C GLY A 126 -33.87 6.87 5.50
N SER A 127 -33.38 8.11 5.61
CA SER A 127 -32.60 8.76 4.56
C SER A 127 -31.17 8.22 4.50
N PHE A 128 -30.45 8.59 3.42
CA PHE A 128 -29.07 8.14 3.22
C PHE A 128 -28.12 9.32 3.20
N LYS A 129 -26.94 9.12 3.78
CA LYS A 129 -25.83 10.05 3.74
C LYS A 129 -24.58 9.35 3.22
N GLU A 130 -23.81 10.02 2.39
CA GLU A 130 -22.47 9.57 2.06
C GLU A 130 -21.46 10.12 3.07
N GLU A 131 -20.66 9.25 3.63
CA GLU A 131 -19.60 9.60 4.58
C GLU A 131 -18.24 9.15 4.06
N PRO A 132 -17.18 9.94 4.27
CA PRO A 132 -15.83 9.51 3.96
C PRO A 132 -15.46 8.29 4.79
N VAL A 133 -14.83 7.30 4.15
CA VAL A 133 -14.25 6.15 4.85
C VAL A 133 -12.91 6.56 5.45
N PRO A 134 -12.65 6.31 6.74
CA PRO A 134 -11.36 6.56 7.35
C PRO A 134 -10.23 5.85 6.60
N VAL A 135 -9.12 6.54 6.35
CA VAL A 135 -7.98 5.97 5.61
C VAL A 135 -7.33 4.79 6.33
N SER A 136 -7.51 4.66 7.64
CA SER A 136 -7.10 3.50 8.44
C SER A 136 -7.81 2.20 8.06
N GLU A 137 -8.98 2.30 7.42
CA GLU A 137 -9.72 1.15 6.90
C GLU A 137 -9.23 0.68 5.53
N TYR A 138 -8.38 1.46 4.85
CA TYR A 138 -7.86 1.11 3.53
C TYR A 138 -6.96 -0.14 3.63
N ARG A 139 -7.13 -1.07 2.68
CA ARG A 139 -6.38 -2.33 2.62
C ARG A 139 -5.51 -2.45 1.38
N ALA A 140 -5.69 -1.56 0.42
CA ALA A 140 -4.78 -1.43 -0.72
C ALA A 140 -4.90 -0.04 -1.34
N LEU A 141 -3.81 0.43 -1.91
CA LEU A 141 -3.75 1.63 -2.75
C LEU A 141 -3.41 1.23 -4.17
N ARG A 142 -3.94 1.96 -5.15
CA ARG A 142 -3.66 1.76 -6.58
C ARG A 142 -3.38 3.09 -7.25
N TRP A 143 -2.45 3.07 -8.18
CA TRP A 143 -2.08 4.21 -9.00
C TRP A 143 -2.37 3.92 -10.46
N SER A 144 -2.64 4.97 -11.24
CA SER A 144 -2.68 4.92 -12.70
C SER A 144 -1.50 5.76 -13.20
N LEU A 145 -0.41 5.10 -13.58
CA LEU A 145 0.85 5.78 -13.94
C LEU A 145 1.05 5.93 -15.45
N GLY A 146 0.11 5.41 -16.24
CA GLY A 146 0.23 5.43 -17.70
C GLY A 146 1.26 4.42 -18.22
N ASP A 147 2.01 4.79 -19.24
CA ASP A 147 2.95 3.91 -19.91
C ASP A 147 4.34 3.97 -19.27
N LEU A 148 4.96 2.82 -19.10
CA LEU A 148 6.34 2.71 -18.61
C LEU A 148 7.25 2.26 -19.74
N GLU A 149 8.13 3.15 -20.22
CA GLU A 149 9.06 2.88 -21.30
C GLU A 149 10.04 1.74 -20.99
N ALA A 150 10.57 1.10 -22.03
CA ALA A 150 11.54 0.01 -21.91
C ALA A 150 12.74 0.40 -21.04
N GLY A 151 13.11 -0.44 -20.08
CA GLY A 151 14.23 -0.23 -19.18
C GLY A 151 14.01 0.84 -18.10
N LYS A 152 12.88 1.56 -18.11
CA LYS A 152 12.57 2.59 -17.11
C LYS A 152 12.05 1.98 -15.82
N THR A 153 12.23 2.76 -14.76
CA THR A 153 11.72 2.44 -13.40
C THR A 153 10.84 3.58 -12.92
N VAL A 154 9.73 3.24 -12.28
CA VAL A 154 8.90 4.18 -11.55
C VAL A 154 8.76 3.69 -10.11
N THR A 155 8.68 4.62 -9.17
CA THR A 155 8.54 4.32 -7.74
C THR A 155 7.22 4.90 -7.24
N VAL A 156 6.49 4.11 -6.46
CA VAL A 156 5.39 4.61 -5.64
C VAL A 156 5.76 4.41 -4.18
N THR A 157 5.46 5.42 -3.39
CA THR A 157 5.78 5.46 -1.95
C THR A 157 4.48 5.62 -1.16
N ALA A 158 4.38 4.96 -0.01
CA ALA A 158 3.33 5.22 0.96
C ALA A 158 3.84 4.93 2.38
N ARG A 159 3.25 5.60 3.37
CA ARG A 159 3.56 5.38 4.77
C ARG A 159 2.39 4.73 5.49
N ALA A 160 2.71 3.84 6.40
CA ALA A 160 1.73 3.21 7.28
C ALA A 160 2.27 3.17 8.71
N ARG A 161 1.36 3.27 9.67
CA ARG A 161 1.67 3.14 11.10
C ARG A 161 1.34 1.71 11.54
N LEU A 162 2.22 1.12 12.33
CA LEU A 162 1.94 -0.16 12.96
C LEU A 162 0.91 0.03 14.07
N SER A 163 -0.27 -0.54 13.91
CA SER A 163 -1.33 -0.51 14.93
C SER A 163 -0.90 -1.30 16.16
N GLY A 164 -1.17 -0.77 17.35
CA GLY A 164 -1.05 -1.55 18.57
C GLY A 164 -2.04 -2.72 18.50
N VAL A 165 -1.57 -3.94 18.77
CA VAL A 165 -2.49 -5.06 18.99
C VAL A 165 -3.22 -4.77 20.31
N THR A 166 -4.43 -4.22 20.22
CA THR A 166 -5.31 -4.21 21.38
C THR A 166 -5.75 -5.66 21.59
N THR A 167 -5.02 -6.39 22.40
CA THR A 167 -5.51 -7.65 22.96
C THR A 167 -6.69 -7.25 23.84
N ALA A 168 -7.91 -7.39 23.30
CA ALA A 168 -9.10 -7.33 24.14
C ALA A 168 -8.97 -8.47 25.14
N THR A 169 -8.51 -8.15 26.36
CA THR A 169 -8.61 -9.05 27.49
C THR A 169 -10.08 -9.30 27.70
N ALA A 170 -10.54 -10.50 27.32
CA ALA A 170 -11.84 -10.98 27.70
C ALA A 170 -11.86 -10.99 29.23
N ALA A 171 -12.52 -9.99 29.82
CA ALA A 171 -12.85 -10.02 31.25
C ALA A 171 -13.79 -11.20 31.47
N THR A 172 -13.27 -12.29 32.01
CA THR A 172 -14.06 -13.40 32.53
C THR A 172 -14.86 -12.86 33.69
N ALA A 173 -16.15 -12.60 33.45
CA ALA A 173 -17.09 -12.36 34.53
C ALA A 173 -17.31 -13.69 35.28
N LYS A 174 -17.03 -13.65 36.56
CA LYS A 174 -17.30 -14.71 37.52
C LYS A 174 -18.77 -14.59 38.01
#